data_3037a5c1dd67643007ec2e7909f463d4
#
_entry.id   3037a5c1dd67643007ec2e7909f463d4
#
_cell.length_a   1.000
_cell.length_b   1.000
_cell.length_c   1.000
_cell.angle_alpha   90.00
_cell.angle_beta   90.00
_cell.angle_gamma   90.00
#
_symmetry.space_group_name_H-M   'P 1'
#
loop_
_entity.id
_entity.type
_entity.pdbx_description
1 polymer ?
#
loop_
_entity_poly.entity_id
_entity_poly.type
_entity_poly.pdbx_seq_one_letter_code
_entity_poly.pdbx_strand_id
1 'polypeptide(L)'
;MSYVGRKPTDAPLTSADIADGIIANADIASDAAIAASKLSGVVTPSYTGDVDITGEMLADSYNESLATITSSSNAATLDLESANVFTHTLTEDVTYTFSNPPATGTAYGFTLKVVQDSTERAITWPSSVDWVAATAPTLSTGSGEVDVFTFFTHDGGTTYYGFVAGQVLS
;
A
#
# COMPACT_ATOMS: atom_id res chain seq x y z
N MET A 1 -0.74 -61.17 -15.18
CA MET A 1 -0.11 -60.52 -16.34
C MET A 1 0.87 -59.48 -15.82
N SER A 2 2.16 -59.71 -16.10
CA SER A 2 3.19 -58.72 -15.71
C SER A 2 3.03 -57.50 -16.62
N TYR A 3 2.83 -56.33 -16.03
CA TYR A 3 2.88 -55.07 -16.76
C TYR A 3 4.30 -54.84 -17.25
N VAL A 4 4.54 -55.11 -18.54
CA VAL A 4 5.79 -54.73 -19.22
C VAL A 4 5.63 -53.27 -19.62
N GLY A 5 5.51 -52.37 -18.64
CA GLY A 5 5.70 -50.98 -18.85
C GLY A 5 7.17 -50.77 -19.27
N ARG A 6 7.43 -50.15 -20.41
CA ARG A 6 8.73 -49.62 -20.70
C ARG A 6 9.15 -48.76 -19.53
N LYS A 7 10.28 -49.06 -18.89
CA LYS A 7 10.93 -48.04 -18.08
C LYS A 7 10.99 -46.77 -18.93
N PRO A 8 10.61 -45.62 -18.38
CA PRO A 8 10.88 -44.36 -19.04
C PRO A 8 12.37 -44.37 -19.39
N THR A 9 12.69 -44.43 -20.66
CA THR A 9 14.05 -44.11 -21.09
C THR A 9 14.31 -42.70 -20.68
N ASP A 10 15.55 -42.35 -20.34
CA ASP A 10 16.02 -41.02 -19.93
C ASP A 10 15.78 -39.91 -21.01
N ALA A 11 14.70 -40.00 -21.76
CA ALA A 11 14.28 -38.98 -22.67
C ALA A 11 13.72 -37.80 -21.79
N PRO A 12 14.31 -36.62 -21.91
CA PRO A 12 13.79 -35.46 -21.20
C PRO A 12 12.33 -35.23 -21.56
N LEU A 13 11.48 -34.98 -20.56
CA LEU A 13 10.09 -34.62 -20.79
C LEU A 13 10.02 -33.37 -21.66
N THR A 14 9.20 -33.40 -22.68
CA THR A 14 8.89 -32.26 -23.54
C THR A 14 7.59 -31.62 -23.12
N SER A 15 7.29 -30.39 -23.56
CA SER A 15 6.00 -29.74 -23.31
C SER A 15 4.79 -30.54 -23.82
N ALA A 16 4.99 -31.45 -24.82
CA ALA A 16 3.93 -32.31 -25.34
C ALA A 16 3.59 -33.49 -24.37
N ASP A 17 4.50 -33.81 -23.46
CA ASP A 17 4.31 -34.89 -22.49
C ASP A 17 3.51 -34.44 -21.25
N ILE A 18 3.29 -33.13 -21.10
CA ILE A 18 2.56 -32.51 -20.00
C ILE A 18 1.35 -31.79 -20.59
N ALA A 19 0.17 -32.32 -20.38
CA ALA A 19 -1.06 -31.65 -20.84
C ALA A 19 -1.35 -30.40 -20.00
N ASP A 20 -2.01 -29.41 -20.60
CA ASP A 20 -2.39 -28.18 -19.92
C ASP A 20 -3.25 -28.48 -18.66
N GLY A 21 -2.92 -27.81 -17.56
CA GLY A 21 -3.61 -27.93 -16.29
C GLY A 21 -3.27 -29.17 -15.46
N ILE A 22 -2.35 -30.03 -15.90
CA ILE A 22 -1.92 -31.20 -15.10
C ILE A 22 -1.05 -30.78 -13.92
N ILE A 23 -0.19 -29.77 -14.10
CA ILE A 23 0.65 -29.27 -12.98
C ILE A 23 -0.20 -28.37 -12.10
N ALA A 24 -0.60 -28.87 -10.96
CA ALA A 24 -1.32 -28.14 -9.92
C ALA A 24 -0.33 -27.55 -8.92
N ASN A 25 -0.81 -26.58 -8.10
CA ASN A 25 0.03 -25.93 -7.09
C ASN A 25 0.63 -26.95 -6.07
N ALA A 26 -0.07 -28.06 -5.82
CA ALA A 26 0.42 -29.13 -4.97
C ALA A 26 1.58 -29.94 -5.57
N ASP A 27 1.78 -29.86 -6.89
CA ASP A 27 2.86 -30.55 -7.58
C ASP A 27 4.18 -29.74 -7.59
N ILE A 28 4.11 -28.49 -7.15
CA ILE A 28 5.25 -27.59 -7.04
C ILE A 28 5.69 -27.56 -5.57
N ALA A 29 6.92 -27.99 -5.31
CA ALA A 29 7.47 -27.90 -3.96
C ALA A 29 7.47 -26.44 -3.47
N SER A 30 7.16 -26.24 -2.19
CA SER A 30 7.09 -24.88 -1.59
C SER A 30 8.42 -24.11 -1.63
N ASP A 31 9.52 -24.85 -1.79
CA ASP A 31 10.89 -24.36 -1.91
C ASP A 31 11.44 -24.40 -3.33
N ALA A 32 10.59 -24.69 -4.34
CA ALA A 32 10.99 -24.73 -5.74
C ALA A 32 11.43 -23.35 -6.21
N ALA A 33 12.73 -23.15 -6.42
CA ALA A 33 13.29 -21.93 -6.98
C ALA A 33 13.00 -21.85 -8.50
N ILE A 34 11.77 -21.45 -8.88
CA ILE A 34 11.41 -21.28 -10.28
C ILE A 34 11.97 -19.95 -10.77
N ALA A 35 12.97 -19.99 -11.64
CA ALA A 35 13.54 -18.77 -12.21
C ALA A 35 12.46 -17.99 -12.99
N ALA A 36 12.41 -16.67 -12.82
CA ALA A 36 11.44 -15.79 -13.48
C ALA A 36 11.47 -15.91 -15.01
N SER A 37 12.63 -16.26 -15.60
CA SER A 37 12.77 -16.55 -17.03
C SER A 37 11.96 -17.76 -17.52
N LYS A 38 11.44 -18.58 -16.60
CA LYS A 38 10.56 -19.72 -16.90
C LYS A 38 9.07 -19.36 -16.79
N LEU A 39 8.77 -18.20 -16.27
CA LEU A 39 7.42 -17.66 -16.19
C LEU A 39 7.20 -16.72 -17.37
N SER A 40 7.03 -17.29 -18.57
CA SER A 40 6.72 -16.50 -19.78
C SER A 40 5.21 -16.55 -20.04
N GLY A 41 4.62 -15.39 -20.29
CA GLY A 41 3.19 -15.25 -20.55
C GLY A 41 2.58 -14.09 -19.78
N VAL A 42 1.32 -13.78 -20.03
CA VAL A 42 0.58 -12.80 -19.25
C VAL A 42 0.25 -13.43 -17.92
N VAL A 43 1.09 -13.24 -16.94
CA VAL A 43 0.79 -13.55 -15.55
C VAL A 43 0.22 -12.29 -14.92
N THR A 44 -0.98 -12.36 -14.39
CA THR A 44 -1.46 -11.44 -13.38
C THR A 44 -1.19 -12.08 -12.02
N PRO A 45 0.04 -11.99 -11.49
CA PRO A 45 0.33 -12.61 -10.22
C PRO A 45 -0.48 -11.88 -9.15
N SER A 46 -1.27 -12.62 -8.39
CA SER A 46 -1.87 -12.12 -7.16
C SER A 46 -0.97 -12.55 -6.01
N TYR A 47 -0.31 -11.59 -5.41
CA TYR A 47 0.48 -11.81 -4.20
C TYR A 47 -0.37 -11.44 -2.99
N THR A 48 -0.40 -12.31 -2.00
CA THR A 48 -0.96 -12.01 -0.67
C THR A 48 0.21 -11.87 0.28
N GLY A 49 0.61 -10.65 0.58
CA GLY A 49 1.78 -10.32 1.39
C GLY A 49 2.76 -9.44 0.64
N ASP A 50 3.89 -9.18 1.28
CA ASP A 50 4.92 -8.30 0.75
C ASP A 50 5.65 -8.93 -0.43
N VAL A 51 5.99 -8.10 -1.41
CA VAL A 51 6.86 -8.46 -2.54
C VAL A 51 8.19 -7.73 -2.35
N ASP A 52 9.23 -8.47 -2.01
CA ASP A 52 10.59 -7.92 -1.90
C ASP A 52 11.28 -7.94 -3.27
N ILE A 53 11.62 -6.74 -3.77
CA ILE A 53 12.34 -6.55 -5.03
C ILE A 53 13.71 -5.99 -4.70
N THR A 54 14.74 -6.81 -4.78
CA THR A 54 16.14 -6.43 -4.49
C THR A 54 16.83 -5.61 -5.59
N GLY A 55 16.09 -5.19 -6.61
CA GLY A 55 16.58 -4.39 -7.74
C GLY A 55 15.70 -3.16 -7.95
N GLU A 56 15.78 -2.58 -9.14
CA GLU A 56 14.88 -1.53 -9.57
C GLU A 56 13.54 -2.13 -10.02
N MET A 57 12.44 -1.50 -9.62
CA MET A 57 11.12 -1.77 -10.17
C MET A 57 10.85 -0.80 -11.32
N LEU A 58 10.75 -1.31 -12.53
CA LEU A 58 10.31 -0.54 -13.70
C LEU A 58 8.84 -0.91 -13.99
N ALA A 59 7.97 0.07 -13.83
CA ALA A 59 6.55 -0.07 -14.14
C ALA A 59 6.10 1.10 -15.02
N ASP A 60 5.31 0.85 -16.06
CA ASP A 60 4.74 1.90 -16.90
C ASP A 60 3.71 2.75 -16.12
N SER A 61 3.03 2.14 -15.17
CA SER A 61 2.14 2.81 -14.22
C SER A 61 1.93 1.94 -12.97
N TYR A 62 1.60 2.58 -11.87
CA TYR A 62 1.15 1.90 -10.65
C TYR A 62 0.00 2.67 -10.02
N ASN A 63 -0.86 1.97 -9.31
CA ASN A 63 -1.94 2.57 -8.53
C ASN A 63 -1.65 2.37 -7.04
N GLU A 64 -1.87 3.42 -6.26
CA GLU A 64 -1.80 3.36 -4.81
C GLU A 64 -3.16 3.00 -4.22
N SER A 65 -3.16 2.33 -3.08
CA SER A 65 -4.38 2.04 -2.34
C SER A 65 -4.94 3.31 -1.73
N LEU A 66 -6.27 3.48 -1.83
CA LEU A 66 -7.03 4.57 -1.21
C LEU A 66 -7.85 4.03 -0.04
N ALA A 67 -7.67 4.61 1.14
CA ALA A 67 -8.52 4.36 2.30
C ALA A 67 -9.41 5.57 2.62
N THR A 68 -10.70 5.31 2.86
CA THR A 68 -11.61 6.33 3.38
C THR A 68 -11.63 6.26 4.89
N ILE A 69 -11.28 7.38 5.54
CA ILE A 69 -11.26 7.50 6.99
C ILE A 69 -12.61 8.03 7.48
N THR A 70 -13.03 7.52 8.59
CA THR A 70 -14.17 8.03 9.35
C THR A 70 -13.74 8.34 10.77
N SER A 71 -14.29 9.40 11.35
CA SER A 71 -14.07 9.74 12.77
C SER A 71 -15.25 9.29 13.63
N SER A 72 -14.97 9.08 14.90
CA SER A 72 -15.95 8.82 15.92
C SER A 72 -15.43 9.32 17.27
N SER A 73 -16.27 10.04 18.01
CA SER A 73 -15.89 10.61 19.31
C SER A 73 -14.65 11.52 19.21
N ASN A 74 -14.59 12.33 18.16
CA ASN A 74 -13.49 13.26 17.87
C ASN A 74 -12.13 12.58 17.64
N ALA A 75 -12.12 11.34 17.21
CA ALA A 75 -10.89 10.58 16.93
C ALA A 75 -10.96 9.87 15.59
N ALA A 76 -9.83 9.83 14.90
CA ALA A 76 -9.64 9.05 13.67
C ALA A 76 -8.22 8.48 13.58
N THR A 77 -8.09 7.29 13.04
CA THR A 77 -6.81 6.63 12.87
C THR A 77 -6.53 6.43 11.38
N LEU A 78 -5.34 6.83 10.93
CA LEU A 78 -4.77 6.48 9.65
C LEU A 78 -3.88 5.26 9.86
N ASP A 79 -4.29 4.13 9.33
CA ASP A 79 -3.50 2.91 9.36
C ASP A 79 -2.57 2.87 8.14
N LEU A 80 -1.29 3.14 8.38
CA LEU A 80 -0.28 3.31 7.33
C LEU A 80 0.08 2.00 6.62
N GLU A 81 -0.31 0.85 7.18
CA GLU A 81 -0.18 -0.43 6.51
C GLU A 81 -1.31 -0.67 5.48
N SER A 82 -2.43 0.04 5.60
CA SER A 82 -3.62 -0.19 4.76
C SER A 82 -3.58 0.55 3.43
N ALA A 83 -2.96 1.73 3.34
CA ALA A 83 -2.96 2.57 2.14
C ALA A 83 -1.89 3.66 2.20
N ASN A 84 -1.53 4.19 1.01
CA ASN A 84 -0.68 5.37 0.87
C ASN A 84 -1.48 6.66 0.63
N VAL A 85 -2.76 6.54 0.28
CA VAL A 85 -3.64 7.68 0.07
C VAL A 85 -4.86 7.54 0.96
N PHE A 86 -5.15 8.59 1.73
CA PHE A 86 -6.29 8.64 2.63
C PHE A 86 -7.21 9.80 2.26
N THR A 87 -8.51 9.60 2.45
CA THR A 87 -9.50 10.67 2.32
C THR A 87 -10.40 10.70 3.55
N HIS A 88 -10.67 11.88 4.08
CA HIS A 88 -11.56 12.08 5.22
C HIS A 88 -12.46 13.29 4.96
N THR A 89 -13.77 13.10 4.99
CA THR A 89 -14.72 14.19 5.09
C THR A 89 -15.00 14.43 6.59
N LEU A 90 -14.60 15.59 7.08
CA LEU A 90 -14.77 15.96 8.48
C LEU A 90 -16.25 16.12 8.78
N THR A 91 -16.72 15.49 9.85
CA THR A 91 -18.09 15.63 10.37
C THR A 91 -18.09 16.13 11.81
N GLU A 92 -16.92 16.20 12.41
CA GLU A 92 -16.64 16.65 13.79
C GLU A 92 -15.19 17.17 13.84
N ASP A 93 -14.80 17.86 14.90
CA ASP A 93 -13.41 18.13 15.19
C ASP A 93 -12.69 16.79 15.40
N VAL A 94 -11.46 16.64 14.94
CA VAL A 94 -10.80 15.35 14.96
C VAL A 94 -9.38 15.41 15.50
N THR A 95 -9.04 14.44 16.34
CA THR A 95 -7.66 14.13 16.72
C THR A 95 -7.19 12.93 15.91
N TYR A 96 -6.16 13.10 15.09
CA TYR A 96 -5.59 12.01 14.31
C TYR A 96 -4.57 11.21 15.11
N THR A 97 -4.56 9.92 14.81
CA THR A 97 -3.48 8.99 15.18
C THR A 97 -2.97 8.32 13.91
N PHE A 98 -1.64 8.20 13.75
CA PHE A 98 -1.01 7.40 12.71
C PHE A 98 -0.56 6.08 13.32
N SER A 99 -1.05 4.97 12.80
CA SER A 99 -0.74 3.62 13.29
C SER A 99 0.04 2.82 12.25
N ASN A 100 0.71 1.76 12.71
CA ASN A 100 1.44 0.81 11.87
C ASN A 100 2.43 1.46 10.89
N PRO A 101 3.31 2.37 11.35
CA PRO A 101 4.37 2.88 10.49
C PRO A 101 5.33 1.76 10.11
N PRO A 102 5.99 1.81 8.94
CA PRO A 102 7.01 0.86 8.58
C PRO A 102 8.20 0.93 9.56
N ALA A 103 9.02 -0.10 9.58
CA ALA A 103 10.18 -0.17 10.47
C ALA A 103 11.17 0.98 10.22
N THR A 104 11.89 1.36 11.27
CA THR A 104 12.99 2.34 11.18
C THR A 104 13.97 1.95 10.08
N GLY A 105 14.36 2.93 9.26
CA GLY A 105 15.24 2.73 8.11
C GLY A 105 14.49 2.46 6.80
N THR A 106 13.17 2.32 6.85
CA THR A 106 12.31 2.27 5.67
C THR A 106 11.67 3.65 5.46
N ALA A 107 11.89 4.24 4.29
CA ALA A 107 11.23 5.50 3.94
C ALA A 107 9.78 5.22 3.50
N TYR A 108 8.86 6.02 4.02
CA TYR A 108 7.44 5.91 3.69
C TYR A 108 6.81 7.29 3.54
N GLY A 109 6.01 7.46 2.51
CA GLY A 109 5.24 8.66 2.27
C GLY A 109 3.77 8.35 2.08
N PHE A 110 2.89 9.25 2.53
CA PHE A 110 1.45 9.14 2.32
C PHE A 110 0.80 10.50 2.12
N THR A 111 -0.36 10.47 1.52
CA THR A 111 -1.18 11.66 1.23
C THR A 111 -2.50 11.58 1.98
N LEU A 112 -2.90 12.67 2.61
CA LEU A 112 -4.22 12.82 3.24
C LEU A 112 -4.98 13.96 2.56
N LYS A 113 -6.13 13.63 1.97
CA LYS A 113 -7.13 14.56 1.50
C LYS A 113 -8.17 14.77 2.59
N VAL A 114 -8.35 16.01 3.01
CA VAL A 114 -9.37 16.43 3.98
C VAL A 114 -10.43 17.26 3.27
N VAL A 115 -11.68 16.99 3.55
CA VAL A 115 -12.83 17.75 3.02
C VAL A 115 -13.60 18.34 4.19
N GLN A 116 -13.82 19.66 4.20
CA GLN A 116 -14.68 20.32 5.17
C GLN A 116 -16.16 20.01 4.91
N ASP A 117 -16.91 19.79 5.99
CA ASP A 117 -18.38 19.71 5.88
C ASP A 117 -19.02 21.12 5.81
N SER A 118 -20.26 21.25 6.19
CA SER A 118 -20.95 22.54 6.25
C SER A 118 -20.57 23.41 7.48
N THR A 119 -19.74 22.90 8.36
CA THR A 119 -19.27 23.57 9.58
C THR A 119 -17.76 23.54 9.60
N GLU A 120 -17.13 24.65 9.94
CA GLU A 120 -15.68 24.70 10.15
C GLU A 120 -15.27 23.67 11.22
N ARG A 121 -14.35 22.77 10.84
CA ARG A 121 -13.82 21.71 11.70
C ARG A 121 -12.33 21.88 11.93
N ALA A 122 -11.88 21.48 13.12
CA ALA A 122 -10.48 21.55 13.49
C ALA A 122 -9.84 20.15 13.49
N ILE A 123 -8.54 20.11 13.17
CA ILE A 123 -7.70 18.92 13.30
C ILE A 123 -6.67 19.12 14.39
N THR A 124 -6.60 18.18 15.31
CA THR A 124 -5.45 18.01 16.21
C THR A 124 -4.53 16.95 15.59
N TRP A 125 -3.37 17.40 15.16
CA TRP A 125 -2.37 16.53 14.57
C TRP A 125 -1.59 15.76 15.64
N PRO A 126 -1.07 14.56 15.35
CA PRO A 126 -0.16 13.86 16.24
C PRO A 126 1.06 14.73 16.58
N SER A 127 1.53 14.69 17.82
CA SER A 127 2.73 15.44 18.25
C SER A 127 4.02 14.99 17.54
N SER A 128 3.98 13.85 16.89
CA SER A 128 5.06 13.34 16.03
C SER A 128 5.13 14.01 14.66
N VAL A 129 4.15 14.86 14.30
CA VAL A 129 4.20 15.61 13.04
C VAL A 129 5.01 16.88 13.21
N ASP A 130 6.08 16.98 12.45
CA ASP A 130 6.93 18.18 12.35
C ASP A 130 6.49 19.02 11.15
N TRP A 131 5.93 20.18 11.44
CA TRP A 131 5.48 21.16 10.46
C TRP A 131 6.52 22.25 10.24
N VAL A 132 6.47 22.90 9.09
CA VAL A 132 7.32 24.07 8.80
C VAL A 132 7.19 25.10 9.92
N ALA A 133 8.32 25.53 10.46
CA ALA A 133 8.39 26.46 11.60
C ALA A 133 7.60 26.00 12.84
N ALA A 134 7.49 24.68 13.04
CA ALA A 134 6.73 24.06 14.13
C ALA A 134 5.28 24.54 14.22
N THR A 135 4.68 24.93 13.09
CA THR A 135 3.32 25.49 13.05
C THR A 135 2.46 24.64 12.11
N ALA A 136 1.44 23.99 12.68
CA ALA A 136 0.46 23.27 11.89
C ALA A 136 -0.31 24.23 10.96
N PRO A 137 -0.64 23.79 9.73
CA PRO A 137 -1.39 24.64 8.80
C PRO A 137 -2.81 24.91 9.29
N THR A 138 -3.31 26.10 9.00
CA THR A 138 -4.73 26.44 9.18
C THR A 138 -5.52 25.75 8.06
N LEU A 139 -6.59 25.08 8.42
CA LEU A 139 -7.46 24.42 7.44
C LEU A 139 -8.31 25.43 6.67
N SER A 140 -8.71 25.06 5.46
CA SER A 140 -9.80 25.70 4.74
C SER A 140 -11.11 25.61 5.53
N THR A 141 -11.99 26.63 5.46
CA THR A 141 -13.17 26.71 6.32
C THR A 141 -14.48 26.63 5.55
N GLY A 142 -14.42 26.71 4.22
CA GLY A 142 -15.61 26.65 3.37
C GLY A 142 -16.14 25.23 3.21
N SER A 143 -17.45 25.10 3.17
CA SER A 143 -18.13 23.81 2.97
C SER A 143 -17.69 23.17 1.64
N GLY A 144 -17.22 21.94 1.70
CA GLY A 144 -16.73 21.19 0.54
C GLY A 144 -15.31 21.56 0.11
N GLU A 145 -14.69 22.57 0.72
CA GLU A 145 -13.28 22.88 0.45
C GLU A 145 -12.38 21.73 0.85
N VAL A 146 -11.34 21.56 0.07
CA VAL A 146 -10.40 20.44 0.18
C VAL A 146 -9.02 20.95 0.52
N ASP A 147 -8.42 20.34 1.54
CA ASP A 147 -7.02 20.47 1.86
C ASP A 147 -6.30 19.15 1.61
N VAL A 148 -5.11 19.21 1.03
CA VAL A 148 -4.28 18.05 0.77
C VAL A 148 -2.96 18.21 1.49
N PHE A 149 -2.62 17.20 2.29
CA PHE A 149 -1.38 17.13 3.05
C PHE A 149 -0.57 15.91 2.61
N THR A 150 0.74 16.06 2.58
CA THR A 150 1.67 14.95 2.36
C THR A 150 2.57 14.80 3.56
N PHE A 151 2.93 13.57 3.86
CA PHE A 151 3.77 13.24 5.00
C PHE A 151 4.89 12.30 4.55
N PHE A 152 6.00 12.39 5.25
CA PHE A 152 7.14 11.52 5.05
C PHE A 152 7.72 11.11 6.41
N THR A 153 8.08 9.83 6.54
CA THR A 153 8.82 9.31 7.69
C THR A 153 9.88 8.31 7.25
N HIS A 154 10.92 8.11 8.06
CA HIS A 154 11.96 7.09 7.82
C HIS A 154 12.50 6.48 9.12
N ASP A 155 11.91 6.86 10.25
CA ASP A 155 12.38 6.52 11.59
C ASP A 155 11.35 5.71 12.40
N GLY A 156 10.50 4.95 11.71
CA GLY A 156 9.47 4.14 12.35
C GLY A 156 8.32 4.97 12.91
N GLY A 157 8.05 6.15 12.31
CA GLY A 157 6.97 7.02 12.75
C GLY A 157 7.27 7.81 14.03
N THR A 158 8.54 7.89 14.44
CA THR A 158 8.96 8.79 15.53
C THR A 158 8.75 10.24 15.11
N THR A 159 9.08 10.55 13.85
CA THR A 159 8.86 11.86 13.23
C THR A 159 8.16 11.70 11.89
N TYR A 160 7.15 12.52 11.65
CA TYR A 160 6.51 12.68 10.33
C TYR A 160 6.72 14.11 9.87
N TYR A 161 7.43 14.32 8.78
CA TYR A 161 7.54 15.64 8.16
C TYR A 161 6.28 15.93 7.35
N GLY A 162 5.52 16.94 7.78
CA GLY A 162 4.25 17.32 7.18
C GLY A 162 4.38 18.50 6.22
N PHE A 163 3.71 18.39 5.07
CA PHE A 163 3.69 19.42 4.03
C PHE A 163 2.28 19.69 3.56
N VAL A 164 1.99 20.95 3.26
CA VAL A 164 0.75 21.34 2.59
C VAL A 164 0.95 21.19 1.09
N ALA A 165 0.25 20.25 0.46
CA ALA A 165 0.29 20.05 -0.98
C ALA A 165 -0.74 20.91 -1.73
N GLY A 166 -1.84 21.26 -1.09
CA GLY A 166 -2.85 22.18 -1.61
C GLY A 166 -3.90 22.54 -0.58
N GLN A 167 -4.45 23.73 -0.68
CA GLN A 167 -5.56 24.20 0.16
C GLN A 167 -6.59 24.96 -0.67
N VAL A 168 -7.80 25.08 -0.13
CA VAL A 168 -8.93 25.78 -0.80
C VAL A 168 -9.18 25.21 -2.19
N LEU A 169 -9.02 23.90 -2.34
CA LEU A 169 -9.36 23.20 -3.57
C LEU A 169 -10.88 22.93 -3.58
N SER A 170 -11.52 23.02 -4.75
CA SER A 170 -12.99 22.87 -4.92
C SER A 170 -13.33 21.98 -6.10
#